data_eb4309bd4d196eeb35cb250b2ca1e48d
#
_entry.id   eb4309bd4d196eeb35cb250b2ca1e48d
#
_cell.length_a   1.000
_cell.length_b   1.000
_cell.length_c   1.000
_cell.angle_alpha   90.00
_cell.angle_beta   90.00
_cell.angle_gamma   90.00
#
_symmetry.space_group_name_H-M   'P 1'
#
loop_
_entity.id
_entity.type
_entity.pdbx_description
1 polymer ?
#
loop_
_entity_poly.entity_id
_entity_poly.type
_entity_poly.pdbx_seq_one_letter_code
_entity_poly.pdbx_strand_id
1 'polypeptide(L)'
;MKVSKKSYYGLRAILALAQTDKPLSIHALAETEHLPEDYLEKILQSLRKANLVESKKGVSGGYSLARPAHLINIWEIQKVLDGPIKVSTPLIKGELPCFQPSHCQTSEVWRTLETEIEKSLSHITLASLIPKNIPHHS
;
A
#
# COMPACT_ATOMS: atom_id res chain seq x y z
N MET A 1 10.44 -7.48 -10.68
CA MET A 1 9.56 -6.90 -9.66
C MET A 1 8.20 -6.60 -10.24
N LYS A 2 7.16 -6.95 -9.53
CA LYS A 2 5.80 -6.68 -9.95
C LYS A 2 5.02 -6.07 -8.80
N VAL A 3 4.16 -5.12 -9.12
CA VAL A 3 3.19 -4.61 -8.16
C VAL A 3 1.94 -5.48 -8.32
N SER A 4 1.48 -6.07 -7.23
CA SER A 4 0.31 -6.94 -7.29
C SER A 4 -0.96 -6.14 -7.49
N LYS A 5 -2.01 -6.83 -7.96
CA LYS A 5 -3.33 -6.24 -8.07
C LYS A 5 -3.79 -5.75 -6.68
N LYS A 6 -3.50 -6.51 -5.65
CA LYS A 6 -3.87 -6.15 -4.27
C LYS A 6 -3.23 -4.82 -3.84
N SER A 7 -1.93 -4.64 -4.11
CA SER A 7 -1.25 -3.39 -3.81
C SER A 7 -1.79 -2.24 -4.64
N TYR A 8 -2.02 -2.48 -5.92
CA TYR A 8 -2.54 -1.47 -6.82
C TYR A 8 -3.90 -0.95 -6.35
N TYR A 9 -4.83 -1.86 -6.09
CA TYR A 9 -6.17 -1.47 -5.64
C TYR A 9 -6.19 -0.99 -4.20
N GLY A 10 -5.34 -1.57 -3.35
CA GLY A 10 -5.24 -1.16 -1.96
C GLY A 10 -4.78 0.28 -1.81
N LEU A 11 -3.80 0.67 -2.61
CA LEU A 11 -3.33 2.05 -2.59
C LEU A 11 -4.44 3.01 -3.05
N ARG A 12 -5.19 2.63 -4.08
CA ARG A 12 -6.32 3.43 -4.56
C ARG A 12 -7.38 3.58 -3.47
N ALA A 13 -7.68 2.48 -2.78
CA ALA A 13 -8.69 2.48 -1.73
C ALA A 13 -8.30 3.40 -0.57
N ILE A 14 -7.07 3.27 -0.08
CA ILE A 14 -6.64 4.09 1.05
C ILE A 14 -6.51 5.56 0.64
N LEU A 15 -6.12 5.82 -0.59
CA LEU A 15 -6.07 7.20 -1.09
C LEU A 15 -7.46 7.81 -1.15
N ALA A 16 -8.46 7.04 -1.54
CA ALA A 16 -9.84 7.52 -1.53
C ALA A 16 -10.28 7.91 -0.12
N LEU A 17 -9.91 7.09 0.87
CA LEU A 17 -10.22 7.41 2.27
C LEU A 17 -9.51 8.67 2.73
N ALA A 18 -8.31 8.91 2.21
CA ALA A 18 -7.53 10.09 2.60
C ALA A 18 -8.12 11.39 2.05
N GLN A 19 -8.99 11.30 1.07
CA GLN A 19 -9.56 12.49 0.41
C GLN A 19 -10.92 12.89 0.95
N THR A 20 -11.37 12.25 2.03
CA THR A 20 -12.65 12.57 2.63
C THR A 20 -12.51 12.66 4.14
N ASP A 21 -13.31 13.53 4.74
CA ASP A 21 -13.35 13.69 6.20
C ASP A 21 -14.31 12.71 6.86
N LYS A 22 -15.16 12.09 6.07
CA LYS A 22 -16.19 11.19 6.59
C LYS A 22 -15.86 9.75 6.26
N PRO A 23 -16.25 8.79 7.14
CA PRO A 23 -16.07 7.38 6.82
C PRO A 23 -16.79 7.03 5.53
N LEU A 24 -16.19 6.13 4.75
CA LEU A 24 -16.80 5.59 3.55
C LEU A 24 -17.18 4.14 3.79
N SER A 25 -18.41 3.78 3.42
CA SER A 25 -18.81 2.38 3.49
C SER A 25 -18.08 1.58 2.41
N ILE A 26 -17.99 0.26 2.63
CA ILE A 26 -17.39 -0.62 1.62
C ILE A 26 -18.14 -0.47 0.30
N HIS A 27 -19.47 -0.40 0.37
CA HIS A 27 -20.29 -0.25 -0.84
C HIS A 27 -19.95 1.03 -1.60
N ALA A 28 -19.88 2.16 -0.90
CA ALA A 28 -19.55 3.44 -1.53
C ALA A 28 -18.14 3.42 -2.14
N LEU A 29 -17.19 2.85 -1.41
CA LEU A 29 -15.82 2.80 -1.86
C LEU A 29 -15.67 1.85 -3.06
N ALA A 30 -16.34 0.70 -3.01
CA ALA A 30 -16.33 -0.26 -4.11
C ALA A 30 -16.92 0.35 -5.38
N GLU A 31 -17.99 1.09 -5.24
CA GLU A 31 -18.64 1.75 -6.36
C GLU A 31 -17.76 2.84 -6.96
N THR A 32 -17.16 3.67 -6.11
CA THR A 32 -16.27 4.74 -6.54
C THR A 32 -15.03 4.22 -7.26
N GLU A 33 -14.43 3.16 -6.71
CA GLU A 33 -13.18 2.61 -7.25
C GLU A 33 -13.39 1.47 -8.24
N HIS A 34 -14.64 1.08 -8.49
CA HIS A 34 -14.99 0.00 -9.41
C HIS A 34 -14.34 -1.33 -9.02
N LEU A 35 -14.44 -1.67 -7.74
CA LEU A 35 -13.87 -2.90 -7.19
C LEU A 35 -14.97 -3.79 -6.60
N PRO A 36 -14.80 -5.12 -6.67
CA PRO A 36 -15.71 -6.03 -5.98
C PRO A 36 -15.64 -5.80 -4.46
N GLU A 37 -16.79 -5.78 -3.81
CA GLU A 37 -16.86 -5.53 -2.36
C GLU A 37 -16.09 -6.57 -1.55
N ASP A 38 -16.20 -7.83 -1.90
CA ASP A 38 -15.52 -8.91 -1.18
C ASP A 38 -14.01 -8.74 -1.21
N TYR A 39 -13.49 -8.38 -2.35
CA TYR A 39 -12.07 -8.16 -2.53
C TYR A 39 -11.59 -6.94 -1.73
N LEU A 40 -12.36 -5.87 -1.83
CA LEU A 40 -12.08 -4.62 -1.11
C LEU A 40 -12.13 -4.84 0.40
N GLU A 41 -13.07 -5.65 0.87
CA GLU A 41 -13.18 -5.95 2.29
C GLU A 41 -11.90 -6.59 2.82
N LYS A 42 -11.33 -7.54 2.06
CA LYS A 42 -10.08 -8.19 2.45
C LYS A 42 -8.92 -7.21 2.52
N ILE A 43 -8.86 -6.30 1.55
CA ILE A 43 -7.85 -5.26 1.51
C ILE A 43 -7.97 -4.37 2.76
N LEU A 44 -9.18 -3.90 3.03
CA LEU A 44 -9.42 -3.01 4.17
C LEU A 44 -9.15 -3.70 5.50
N GLN A 45 -9.45 -4.98 5.62
CA GLN A 45 -9.13 -5.73 6.82
C GLN A 45 -7.64 -5.81 7.06
N SER A 46 -6.85 -6.02 6.00
CA SER A 46 -5.39 -6.04 6.11
C SER A 46 -4.86 -4.69 6.58
N LEU A 47 -5.39 -3.61 6.00
CA LEU A 47 -4.98 -2.26 6.37
C LEU A 47 -5.40 -1.92 7.79
N ARG A 48 -6.56 -2.41 8.23
CA ARG A 48 -7.04 -2.18 9.59
C ARG A 48 -6.16 -2.88 10.62
N LYS A 49 -5.76 -4.10 10.34
CA LYS A 49 -4.88 -4.86 11.24
C LYS A 49 -3.55 -4.15 11.45
N ALA A 50 -3.10 -3.41 10.45
CA ALA A 50 -1.86 -2.65 10.53
C ALA A 50 -2.07 -1.24 11.08
N ASN A 51 -3.28 -0.90 11.51
CA ASN A 51 -3.61 0.42 12.05
C ASN A 51 -3.42 1.56 11.06
N LEU A 52 -3.62 1.28 9.78
CA LEU A 52 -3.60 2.31 8.74
C LEU A 52 -5.00 2.84 8.48
N VAL A 53 -6.01 1.99 8.68
CA VAL A 53 -7.41 2.41 8.58
C VAL A 53 -8.14 1.91 9.82
N GLU A 54 -9.29 2.52 10.10
CA GLU A 54 -10.17 2.10 11.18
C GLU A 54 -11.58 2.00 10.64
N SER A 55 -12.42 1.24 11.34
CA SER A 55 -13.80 1.08 10.96
C SER A 55 -14.71 1.59 12.05
N LYS A 56 -15.81 2.19 11.65
CA LYS A 56 -16.86 2.65 12.57
C LYS A 56 -18.15 1.96 12.20
N LYS A 57 -18.88 1.50 13.22
CA LYS A 57 -20.17 0.87 13.03
C LYS A 57 -21.28 1.92 13.04
N GLY A 58 -22.42 1.58 12.49
CA GLY A 58 -23.60 2.42 12.52
C GLY A 58 -23.95 2.98 11.15
N VAL A 59 -25.02 3.79 11.13
CA VAL A 59 -25.56 4.36 9.90
C VAL A 59 -24.56 5.25 9.19
N SER A 60 -23.80 6.02 9.98
CA SER A 60 -22.77 6.90 9.45
C SER A 60 -21.40 6.26 9.46
N GLY A 61 -21.35 4.95 9.63
CA GLY A 61 -20.09 4.23 9.75
C GLY A 61 -19.43 3.95 8.43
N GLY A 62 -18.34 3.23 8.51
CA GLY A 62 -17.54 2.86 7.36
C GLY A 62 -16.08 2.85 7.74
N TYR A 63 -15.23 3.05 6.75
CA TYR A 63 -13.79 3.06 6.95
C TYR A 63 -13.23 4.47 6.78
N SER A 64 -12.21 4.77 7.58
CA SER A 64 -11.49 6.04 7.50
C SER A 64 -10.03 5.80 7.87
N LEU A 65 -9.18 6.79 7.62
CA LEU A 65 -7.77 6.66 8.01
C LEU A 65 -7.66 6.63 9.54
N ALA A 66 -6.78 5.77 10.04
CA ALA A 66 -6.49 5.68 11.46
C ALA A 66 -5.47 6.73 11.90
N ARG A 67 -4.70 7.27 10.95
CA ARG A 67 -3.69 8.29 11.19
C ARG A 67 -3.78 9.35 10.10
N PRO A 68 -3.27 10.56 10.38
CA PRO A 68 -3.25 11.60 9.34
C PRO A 68 -2.48 11.13 8.11
N ALA A 69 -2.94 11.54 6.93
CA ALA A 69 -2.33 11.11 5.68
C ALA A 69 -0.85 11.47 5.57
N HIS A 70 -0.43 12.58 6.18
CA HIS A 70 0.98 12.98 6.14
C HIS A 70 1.88 12.13 7.04
N LEU A 71 1.27 11.28 7.87
CA LEU A 71 2.01 10.36 8.75
C LEU A 71 1.96 8.92 8.24
N ILE A 72 1.40 8.69 7.06
CA ILE A 72 1.36 7.37 6.43
C ILE A 72 2.22 7.45 5.17
N ASN A 73 3.24 6.60 5.07
CA ASN A 73 4.05 6.55 3.86
C ASN A 73 3.70 5.32 3.01
N ILE A 74 4.08 5.38 1.74
CA ILE A 74 3.70 4.35 0.78
C ILE A 74 4.37 3.02 1.09
N TRP A 75 5.55 3.04 1.69
CA TRP A 75 6.24 1.81 2.07
C TRP A 75 5.42 1.01 3.09
N GLU A 76 4.82 1.69 4.09
CA GLU A 76 3.97 1.04 5.08
C GLU A 76 2.79 0.33 4.42
N ILE A 77 2.16 1.00 3.48
CA ILE A 77 1.02 0.44 2.75
C ILE A 77 1.46 -0.78 1.94
N GLN A 78 2.55 -0.64 1.22
CA GLN A 78 3.08 -1.71 0.38
C GLN A 78 3.42 -2.95 1.20
N LYS A 79 4.07 -2.77 2.34
CA LYS A 79 4.43 -3.91 3.21
C LYS A 79 3.21 -4.67 3.71
N VAL A 80 2.14 -3.94 4.02
CA VAL A 80 0.92 -4.56 4.54
C VAL A 80 0.24 -5.38 3.45
N LEU A 81 0.23 -4.87 2.24
CA LEU A 81 -0.52 -5.50 1.15
C LEU A 81 0.23 -6.64 0.49
N ASP A 82 1.51 -6.49 0.26
CA ASP A 82 2.33 -7.48 -0.46
C ASP A 82 3.55 -7.96 0.29
N GLY A 83 3.81 -7.41 1.47
CA GLY A 83 5.06 -7.67 2.15
C GLY A 83 6.20 -6.86 1.55
N PRO A 84 7.42 -7.04 2.06
CA PRO A 84 8.58 -6.32 1.55
C PRO A 84 8.79 -6.58 0.06
N ILE A 85 9.19 -5.55 -0.66
CA ILE A 85 9.49 -5.69 -2.09
C ILE A 85 10.76 -6.50 -2.25
N LYS A 86 10.65 -7.56 -3.05
CA LYS A 86 11.79 -8.40 -3.42
C LYS A 86 12.04 -8.26 -4.90
N VAL A 87 13.21 -7.79 -5.25
CA VAL A 87 13.61 -7.67 -6.65
C VAL A 87 14.05 -9.02 -7.19
N SER A 88 14.77 -9.77 -6.35
CA SER A 88 15.20 -11.10 -6.73
C SER A 88 14.05 -12.09 -6.56
N THR A 89 13.91 -12.98 -7.53
CA THR A 89 12.95 -14.07 -7.41
C THR A 89 13.35 -14.96 -6.25
N PRO A 90 12.41 -15.36 -5.39
CA PRO A 90 12.73 -16.32 -4.35
C PRO A 90 13.31 -17.57 -4.99
N LEU A 91 14.44 -18.02 -4.46
CA LEU A 91 15.10 -19.18 -5.00
C LEU A 91 14.33 -20.44 -4.68
N ILE A 92 14.20 -21.30 -5.68
CA ILE A 92 13.71 -22.63 -5.44
C ILE A 92 14.80 -23.32 -4.62
N LYS A 93 14.40 -24.06 -3.60
CA LYS A 93 15.35 -24.73 -2.73
C LYS A 93 16.34 -25.55 -3.55
N GLY A 94 17.61 -25.26 -3.39
CA GLY A 94 18.66 -25.92 -4.13
C GLY A 94 19.15 -25.19 -5.36
N GLU A 95 18.46 -24.16 -5.79
CA GLU A 95 18.88 -23.32 -6.89
C GLU A 95 19.45 -22.03 -6.34
N LEU A 96 20.72 -21.79 -6.57
CA LEU A 96 21.39 -20.58 -6.12
C LEU A 96 21.96 -19.85 -7.32
N PRO A 97 21.74 -18.53 -7.40
CA PRO A 97 22.37 -17.74 -8.46
C PRO A 97 23.87 -17.61 -8.25
N CYS A 98 24.34 -17.94 -7.03
CA CYS A 98 25.75 -17.93 -6.70
C CYS A 98 26.08 -19.16 -5.85
N PHE A 99 27.29 -19.68 -6.02
CA PHE A 99 27.75 -20.81 -5.20
C PHE A 99 27.83 -20.45 -3.73
N GLN A 100 28.16 -19.20 -3.43
CA GLN A 100 28.29 -18.72 -2.07
C GLN A 100 27.44 -17.46 -1.94
N PRO A 101 26.15 -17.60 -1.62
CA PRO A 101 25.26 -16.44 -1.58
C PRO A 101 25.72 -15.33 -0.64
N SER A 102 26.39 -15.68 0.46
CA SER A 102 26.90 -14.72 1.41
C SER A 102 28.06 -13.90 0.85
N HIS A 103 28.70 -14.38 -0.21
CA HIS A 103 29.85 -13.72 -0.84
C HIS A 103 29.59 -13.37 -2.29
N CYS A 104 28.35 -13.52 -2.76
CA CYS A 104 28.02 -13.25 -4.15
C CYS A 104 28.01 -11.75 -4.41
N GLN A 105 28.94 -11.29 -5.21
CA GLN A 105 29.07 -9.87 -5.51
C GLN A 105 27.85 -9.31 -6.23
N THR A 106 27.22 -10.15 -7.07
CA THR A 106 26.04 -9.69 -7.80
C THR A 106 24.81 -9.51 -6.91
N SER A 107 24.74 -10.20 -5.78
CA SER A 107 23.61 -10.06 -4.87
C SER A 107 23.54 -8.67 -4.25
N GLU A 108 24.68 -7.97 -4.17
CA GLU A 108 24.72 -6.61 -3.66
C GLU A 108 23.90 -5.66 -4.53
N VAL A 109 23.89 -5.90 -5.84
CA VAL A 109 23.12 -5.09 -6.77
C VAL A 109 21.64 -5.15 -6.42
N TRP A 110 21.13 -6.36 -6.21
CA TRP A 110 19.71 -6.55 -5.92
C TRP A 110 19.31 -6.05 -4.54
N ARG A 111 20.18 -6.23 -3.55
CA ARG A 111 19.95 -5.67 -2.22
C ARG A 111 19.94 -4.16 -2.25
N THR A 112 20.87 -3.57 -2.98
CA THR A 112 20.93 -2.11 -3.12
C THR A 112 19.64 -1.59 -3.75
N LEU A 113 19.18 -2.27 -4.81
CA LEU A 113 17.95 -1.87 -5.47
C LEU A 113 16.75 -1.98 -4.54
N GLU A 114 16.64 -3.07 -3.79
CA GLU A 114 15.55 -3.25 -2.83
C GLU A 114 15.57 -2.16 -1.77
N THR A 115 16.76 -1.84 -1.26
CA THR A 115 16.93 -0.78 -0.26
C THR A 115 16.53 0.58 -0.81
N GLU A 116 16.92 0.87 -2.05
CA GLU A 116 16.59 2.14 -2.68
C GLU A 116 15.09 2.27 -2.95
N ILE A 117 14.44 1.17 -3.32
CA ILE A 117 12.98 1.18 -3.50
C ILE A 117 12.29 1.47 -2.17
N GLU A 118 12.69 0.77 -1.11
CA GLU A 118 12.13 0.99 0.21
C GLU A 118 12.32 2.43 0.65
N LYS A 119 13.52 2.95 0.49
CA LYS A 119 13.86 4.31 0.86
C LYS A 119 13.01 5.31 0.07
N SER A 120 12.88 5.09 -1.22
CA SER A 120 12.07 5.96 -2.09
C SER A 120 10.61 5.98 -1.64
N LEU A 121 10.03 4.80 -1.42
CA LEU A 121 8.62 4.70 -1.01
C LEU A 121 8.39 5.25 0.39
N SER A 122 9.40 5.17 1.27
CA SER A 122 9.29 5.71 2.62
C SER A 122 9.21 7.23 2.64
N HIS A 123 9.70 7.89 1.60
CA HIS A 123 9.67 9.35 1.50
C HIS A 123 8.40 9.88 0.84
N ILE A 124 7.57 9.00 0.28
CA ILE A 124 6.31 9.41 -0.33
C ILE A 124 5.21 9.21 0.70
N THR A 125 4.55 10.28 1.09
CA THR A 125 3.42 10.18 2.03
C THR A 125 2.12 10.08 1.27
N LEU A 126 1.12 9.52 1.92
CA LEU A 126 -0.21 9.45 1.35
C LEU A 126 -0.75 10.84 1.06
N ALA A 127 -0.46 11.80 1.95
CA ALA A 127 -0.87 13.19 1.76
C ALA A 127 -0.32 13.80 0.48
N SER A 128 0.90 13.43 0.09
CA SER A 128 1.52 13.99 -1.11
C SER A 128 0.81 13.56 -2.40
N LEU A 129 0.02 12.50 -2.34
CA LEU A 129 -0.73 12.02 -3.50
C LEU A 129 -2.11 12.67 -3.62
N ILE A 130 -2.56 13.36 -2.59
CA ILE A 130 -3.84 14.06 -2.64
C ILE A 130 -3.67 15.28 -3.52
N PRO A 131 -4.51 15.46 -4.55
CA PRO A 131 -4.40 16.64 -5.40
C PRO A 131 -4.53 17.88 -4.56
N LYS A 132 -3.60 18.83 -4.74
CA LYS A 132 -3.71 20.10 -4.06
C LYS A 132 -4.96 20.79 -4.57
N ASN A 133 -5.69 21.39 -3.64
CA ASN A 133 -6.87 22.13 -3.98
C ASN A 133 -6.54 23.13 -5.06
N ILE A 134 -6.99 22.85 -6.26
CA ILE A 134 -6.91 23.81 -7.34
C ILE A 134 -8.10 24.71 -7.13
N PRO A 135 -7.89 25.96 -6.80
CA PRO A 135 -9.01 26.85 -6.63
C PRO A 135 -9.79 26.86 -7.89
N HIS A 136 -10.66 26.51 -7.91
CA HIS A 136 -11.26 26.19 -8.85
C HIS A 136 -12.22 26.52 -9.00
N HIS A 137 -11.64 26.12 -8.96
CA HIS A 137 -11.95 26.02 -9.09
C HIS A 137 -12.42 26.28 -9.02
N SER A 138 -12.26 26.53 -8.93
CA SER A 138 -12.53 26.86 -8.68
C SER A 138 -12.84 27.08 -8.66
#